data_2a4051dd8abf6073e4f4c2b83d96fc65
#
_entry.id   2a4051dd8abf6073e4f4c2b83d96fc65
#
_cell.length_a   1.000
_cell.length_b   1.000
_cell.length_c   1.000
_cell.angle_alpha   90.00
_cell.angle_beta   90.00
_cell.angle_gamma   90.00
#
_symmetry.space_group_name_H-M   'P 1'
#
loop_
_entity.id
_entity.type
_entity.pdbx_description
1 polymer ?
#
loop_
_entity_poly.entity_id
_entity_poly.type
_entity_poly.pdbx_seq_one_letter_code
_entity_poly.pdbx_strand_id
1 'polypeptide(L)'
;MDRVLVDHMSTWQYVYDRLEISNEEAFNLYNQGKLDEWDWLKMDLAMIKEAYPAITDQKMRELCQGTPLMQGMKECLQWILDGGHEIAIISGGMQETARDIACMFPSNEPWRRRWGGINRHRGCDTRFHVFTNGWLERNDGSIDDFGRYQVQMNGKGSIVRMLQRRLDIPKERTISIGDSAGDIGMFQQSELSICFNPWDEKPVAIAKKTIRSRNLIDVLDEIKKHIKE
;
A
#
# COMPACT_ATOMS: atom_id res chain seq x y z
N MET A 1 2.08 -2.91 0.83
CA MET A 1 2.02 -2.86 -0.65
C MET A 1 3.38 -3.13 -1.24
N ASP A 2 4.33 -2.24 -1.05
CA ASP A 2 5.71 -2.41 -1.47
C ASP A 2 6.29 -3.69 -0.85
N ARG A 3 7.08 -4.45 -1.60
CA ARG A 3 7.64 -5.76 -1.24
C ARG A 3 6.61 -6.87 -0.93
N VAL A 4 5.31 -6.57 -0.94
CA VAL A 4 4.21 -7.53 -0.72
C VAL A 4 3.39 -7.74 -1.99
N LEU A 5 2.71 -6.72 -2.50
CA LEU A 5 1.96 -6.76 -3.77
C LEU A 5 2.83 -6.33 -4.96
N VAL A 6 3.79 -5.48 -4.69
CA VAL A 6 4.78 -4.93 -5.61
C VAL A 6 6.13 -5.58 -5.33
N ASP A 7 6.78 -6.09 -6.37
CA ASP A 7 8.11 -6.70 -6.30
C ASP A 7 9.21 -5.66 -6.50
N HIS A 8 9.14 -4.58 -5.74
CA HIS A 8 10.10 -3.49 -5.70
C HIS A 8 10.26 -2.98 -4.27
N MET A 9 11.40 -2.35 -3.98
CA MET A 9 11.72 -1.82 -2.66
C MET A 9 10.68 -0.83 -2.17
N SER A 10 10.33 0.13 -3.02
CA SER A 10 9.35 1.17 -2.77
C SER A 10 8.79 1.68 -4.09
N THR A 11 7.50 1.97 -4.14
CA THR A 11 6.86 2.62 -5.29
C THR A 11 7.33 4.07 -5.47
N TRP A 12 7.79 4.75 -4.39
CA TRP A 12 8.47 6.04 -4.49
C TRP A 12 9.83 5.89 -5.15
N GLN A 13 10.65 4.94 -4.71
CA GLN A 13 11.95 4.67 -5.30
C GLN A 13 11.83 4.32 -6.79
N TYR A 14 10.80 3.57 -7.18
CA TYR A 14 10.53 3.25 -8.57
C TYR A 14 10.34 4.50 -9.46
N VAL A 15 9.70 5.55 -8.92
CA VAL A 15 9.56 6.84 -9.61
C VAL A 15 10.88 7.62 -9.59
N TYR A 16 11.61 7.63 -8.47
CA TYR A 16 12.91 8.32 -8.38
C TYR A 16 13.92 7.76 -9.36
N ASP A 17 14.01 6.44 -9.48
CA ASP A 17 14.89 5.76 -10.43
C ASP A 17 14.61 6.19 -11.88
N ARG A 18 13.32 6.37 -12.23
CA ARG A 18 12.90 6.82 -13.56
C ARG A 18 13.14 8.31 -13.83
N LEU A 19 13.23 9.09 -12.79
CA LEU A 19 13.55 10.51 -12.85
C LEU A 19 15.05 10.77 -12.65
N GLU A 20 15.85 9.72 -12.38
CA GLU A 20 17.27 9.82 -12.09
C GLU A 20 17.58 10.76 -10.91
N ILE A 21 16.71 10.73 -9.87
CA ILE A 21 16.83 11.52 -8.64
C ILE A 21 16.97 10.62 -7.41
N SER A 22 17.45 11.19 -6.29
CA SER A 22 17.66 10.46 -5.05
C SER A 22 17.09 11.25 -3.86
N ASN A 23 16.37 10.56 -2.99
CA ASN A 23 15.85 11.13 -1.73
C ASN A 23 16.71 10.76 -0.52
N GLU A 24 17.97 10.43 -0.72
CA GLU A 24 18.89 9.95 0.33
C GLU A 24 19.00 10.96 1.50
N GLU A 25 18.97 12.26 1.22
CA GLU A 25 18.99 13.29 2.26
C GLU A 25 17.76 13.21 3.17
N ALA A 26 16.55 13.16 2.58
CA ALA A 26 15.30 13.05 3.35
C ALA A 26 15.25 11.74 4.14
N PHE A 27 15.68 10.63 3.55
CA PHE A 27 15.78 9.34 4.21
C PHE A 27 16.72 9.37 5.43
N ASN A 28 17.89 10.00 5.30
CA ASN A 28 18.86 10.13 6.37
C ASN A 28 18.33 11.04 7.51
N LEU A 29 17.67 12.15 7.19
CA LEU A 29 17.05 13.05 8.17
C LEU A 29 15.93 12.34 8.94
N TYR A 30 15.09 11.56 8.26
CA TYR A 30 14.05 10.76 8.88
C TYR A 30 14.61 9.72 9.86
N ASN A 31 15.64 8.97 9.45
CA ASN A 31 16.28 7.96 10.30
C ASN A 31 16.97 8.56 11.53
N GLN A 32 17.38 9.83 11.45
CA GLN A 32 17.92 10.59 12.59
C GLN A 32 16.83 11.21 13.48
N GLY A 33 15.55 11.03 13.14
CA GLY A 33 14.43 11.65 13.87
C GLY A 33 14.34 13.17 13.70
N LYS A 34 14.98 13.73 12.67
CA LYS A 34 14.99 15.17 12.37
C LYS A 34 13.91 15.59 11.37
N LEU A 35 13.23 14.63 10.79
CA LEU A 35 12.19 14.83 9.80
C LEU A 35 11.00 13.93 10.14
N ASP A 36 9.79 14.46 10.12
CA ASP A 36 8.59 13.63 10.20
C ASP A 36 8.15 13.14 8.81
N GLU A 37 7.21 12.21 8.78
CA GLU A 37 6.78 11.58 7.53
C GLU A 37 6.05 12.54 6.59
N TRP A 38 5.38 13.58 7.12
CA TRP A 38 4.73 14.58 6.29
C TRP A 38 5.74 15.53 5.64
N ASP A 39 6.70 16.00 6.41
CA ASP A 39 7.77 16.84 5.88
C ASP A 39 8.63 16.06 4.88
N TRP A 40 8.85 14.77 5.13
CA TRP A 40 9.48 13.88 4.15
C TRP A 40 8.72 13.86 2.82
N LEU A 41 7.40 13.63 2.86
CA LEU A 41 6.57 13.64 1.65
C LEU A 41 6.67 14.97 0.88
N LYS A 42 6.68 16.11 1.59
CA LYS A 42 6.86 17.42 0.96
C LYS A 42 8.24 17.58 0.32
N MET A 43 9.28 17.10 0.98
CA MET A 43 10.64 17.09 0.41
C MET A 43 10.71 16.25 -0.86
N ASP A 44 10.09 15.07 -0.87
CA ASP A 44 10.04 14.20 -2.05
C ASP A 44 9.33 14.90 -3.23
N LEU A 45 8.20 15.57 -2.98
CA LEU A 45 7.49 16.31 -4.02
C LEU A 45 8.26 17.55 -4.51
N ALA A 46 8.95 18.26 -3.61
CA ALA A 46 9.81 19.37 -3.97
C ALA A 46 10.97 18.93 -4.85
N MET A 47 11.64 17.84 -4.49
CA MET A 47 12.72 17.22 -5.27
C MET A 47 12.25 16.81 -6.68
N ILE A 48 11.07 16.18 -6.79
CA ILE A 48 10.48 15.82 -8.08
C ILE A 48 10.24 17.08 -8.93
N LYS A 49 9.71 18.16 -8.33
CA LYS A 49 9.44 19.41 -9.03
C LYS A 49 10.71 20.16 -9.41
N GLU A 50 11.76 20.09 -8.60
CA GLU A 50 13.05 20.69 -8.93
C GLU A 50 13.67 20.01 -10.16
N ALA A 51 13.61 18.68 -10.21
CA ALA A 51 14.09 17.93 -11.37
C ALA A 51 13.20 18.12 -12.62
N TYR A 52 11.90 18.29 -12.42
CA TYR A 52 10.90 18.42 -13.48
C TYR A 52 9.89 19.53 -13.14
N PRO A 53 10.24 20.84 -13.37
CA PRO A 53 9.39 21.96 -12.98
C PRO A 53 7.99 21.97 -13.57
N ALA A 54 7.81 21.34 -14.75
CA ALA A 54 6.52 21.23 -15.42
C ALA A 54 5.83 19.89 -15.22
N ILE A 55 6.17 19.14 -14.14
CA ILE A 55 5.58 17.83 -13.90
C ILE A 55 4.08 17.94 -13.65
N THR A 56 3.32 17.07 -14.30
CA THR A 56 1.86 16.99 -14.22
C THR A 56 1.41 15.72 -13.54
N ASP A 57 0.13 15.68 -13.10
CA ASP A 57 -0.52 14.48 -12.61
C ASP A 57 -0.44 13.33 -13.63
N GLN A 58 -0.70 13.64 -14.92
CA GLN A 58 -0.58 12.64 -15.99
C GLN A 58 0.84 12.06 -16.06
N LYS A 59 1.88 12.90 -16.00
CA LYS A 59 3.27 12.43 -16.04
C LYS A 59 3.62 11.57 -14.82
N MET A 60 3.15 11.93 -13.64
CA MET A 60 3.31 11.11 -12.43
C MET A 60 2.66 9.74 -12.58
N ARG A 61 1.44 9.67 -13.16
CA ARG A 61 0.78 8.38 -13.46
C ARG A 61 1.58 7.53 -14.44
N GLU A 62 2.10 8.13 -15.50
CA GLU A 62 2.96 7.44 -16.47
C GLU A 62 4.22 6.87 -15.79
N LEU A 63 4.81 7.61 -14.85
CA LEU A 63 5.99 7.17 -14.09
C LEU A 63 5.68 5.98 -13.15
N CYS A 64 4.46 5.84 -12.69
CA CYS A 64 4.03 4.68 -11.90
C CYS A 64 3.73 3.43 -12.75
N GLN A 65 3.50 3.60 -14.06
CA GLN A 65 3.16 2.47 -14.93
C GLN A 65 4.32 1.46 -15.04
N GLY A 66 3.96 0.17 -15.11
CA GLY A 66 4.93 -0.91 -15.24
C GLY A 66 5.65 -1.24 -13.93
N THR A 67 5.20 -0.72 -12.78
CA THR A 67 5.69 -1.17 -11.47
C THR A 67 5.60 -2.69 -11.37
N PRO A 68 6.71 -3.41 -11.09
CA PRO A 68 6.72 -4.86 -11.09
C PRO A 68 5.82 -5.41 -9.98
N LEU A 69 4.96 -6.35 -10.32
CA LEU A 69 4.03 -6.98 -9.38
C LEU A 69 4.66 -8.25 -8.80
N MET A 70 4.37 -8.54 -7.54
CA MET A 70 4.79 -9.77 -6.88
C MET A 70 4.19 -10.98 -7.61
N GLN A 71 5.01 -12.02 -7.79
CA GLN A 71 4.54 -13.27 -8.38
C GLN A 71 3.35 -13.82 -7.60
N GLY A 72 2.33 -14.34 -8.31
CA GLY A 72 1.12 -14.91 -7.70
C GLY A 72 0.16 -13.88 -7.10
N MET A 73 0.45 -12.56 -7.23
CA MET A 73 -0.39 -11.51 -6.64
C MET A 73 -1.83 -11.57 -7.16
N LYS A 74 -2.02 -11.68 -8.47
CA LYS A 74 -3.36 -11.70 -9.08
C LYS A 74 -4.17 -12.90 -8.61
N GLU A 75 -3.57 -14.09 -8.61
CA GLU A 75 -4.21 -15.32 -8.16
C GLU A 75 -4.59 -15.25 -6.69
N CYS A 76 -3.70 -14.71 -5.85
CA CYS A 76 -3.95 -14.55 -4.43
C CYS A 76 -5.12 -13.61 -4.16
N LEU A 77 -5.12 -12.41 -4.73
CA LEU A 77 -6.18 -11.42 -4.53
C LEU A 77 -7.50 -11.88 -5.16
N GLN A 78 -7.49 -12.53 -6.33
CA GLN A 78 -8.69 -13.08 -6.96
C GLN A 78 -9.34 -14.13 -6.07
N TRP A 79 -8.57 -15.08 -5.51
CA TRP A 79 -9.08 -16.08 -4.60
C TRP A 79 -9.74 -15.47 -3.36
N ILE A 80 -9.13 -14.42 -2.80
CA ILE A 80 -9.68 -13.69 -1.65
C ILE A 80 -11.04 -13.05 -2.01
N LEU A 81 -11.13 -12.44 -3.18
CA LEU A 81 -12.38 -11.83 -3.67
C LEU A 81 -13.46 -12.89 -3.96
N ASP A 82 -13.10 -14.01 -4.59
CA ASP A 82 -14.02 -15.10 -4.90
C ASP A 82 -14.60 -15.72 -3.62
N GLY A 83 -13.83 -15.73 -2.54
CA GLY A 83 -14.26 -16.11 -1.19
C GLY A 83 -15.18 -15.09 -0.49
N GLY A 84 -15.50 -13.97 -1.12
CA GLY A 84 -16.36 -12.92 -0.56
C GLY A 84 -15.69 -12.05 0.50
N HIS A 85 -14.36 -12.05 0.58
CA HIS A 85 -13.61 -11.29 1.57
C HIS A 85 -13.34 -9.84 1.11
N GLU A 86 -13.11 -8.95 2.08
CA GLU A 86 -12.67 -7.57 1.87
C GLU A 86 -11.14 -7.51 1.79
N ILE A 87 -10.60 -6.59 1.00
CA ILE A 87 -9.15 -6.37 0.85
C ILE A 87 -8.83 -4.92 1.22
N ALA A 88 -7.86 -4.71 2.09
CA ALA A 88 -7.35 -3.39 2.42
C ALA A 88 -5.87 -3.26 2.03
N ILE A 89 -5.53 -2.29 1.19
CA ILE A 89 -4.16 -1.88 0.91
C ILE A 89 -3.86 -0.68 1.81
N ILE A 90 -2.97 -0.85 2.79
CA ILE A 90 -2.59 0.19 3.76
C ILE A 90 -1.07 0.38 3.63
N SER A 91 -0.64 1.46 2.98
CA SER A 91 0.76 1.66 2.62
C SER A 91 1.15 3.13 2.58
N GLY A 92 2.38 3.44 3.00
CA GLY A 92 3.01 4.74 2.72
C GLY A 92 3.41 4.94 1.25
N GLY A 93 3.32 3.89 0.42
CA GLY A 93 3.64 3.94 -0.99
C GLY A 93 2.63 4.70 -1.85
N MET A 94 2.91 4.75 -3.14
CA MET A 94 2.17 5.57 -4.11
C MET A 94 0.73 5.10 -4.33
N GLN A 95 -0.21 6.04 -4.21
CA GLN A 95 -1.64 5.80 -4.38
C GLN A 95 -2.00 5.28 -5.78
N GLU A 96 -1.30 5.72 -6.83
CA GLU A 96 -1.64 5.32 -8.19
C GLU A 96 -1.37 3.83 -8.41
N THR A 97 -0.23 3.33 -7.97
CA THR A 97 0.09 1.89 -8.03
C THR A 97 -0.93 1.04 -7.26
N ALA A 98 -1.36 1.50 -6.09
CA ALA A 98 -2.39 0.79 -5.33
C ALA A 98 -3.76 0.79 -6.03
N ARG A 99 -4.11 1.87 -6.72
CA ARG A 99 -5.32 1.97 -7.53
C ARG A 99 -5.26 1.07 -8.75
N ASP A 100 -4.12 1.07 -9.44
CA ASP A 100 -3.90 0.19 -10.59
C ASP A 100 -4.06 -1.27 -10.20
N ILE A 101 -3.51 -1.68 -9.06
CA ILE A 101 -3.70 -3.03 -8.51
C ILE A 101 -5.19 -3.31 -8.26
N ALA A 102 -5.90 -2.43 -7.58
CA ALA A 102 -7.33 -2.61 -7.29
C ALA A 102 -8.17 -2.69 -8.57
N CYS A 103 -7.83 -1.89 -9.59
CA CYS A 103 -8.54 -1.84 -10.86
C CYS A 103 -8.23 -3.03 -11.81
N MET A 104 -7.28 -3.89 -11.47
CA MET A 104 -7.09 -5.19 -12.13
C MET A 104 -8.26 -6.16 -11.85
N PHE A 105 -9.10 -5.86 -10.86
CA PHE A 105 -10.23 -6.67 -10.42
C PHE A 105 -11.54 -5.91 -10.65
N PRO A 106 -12.10 -5.98 -11.86
CA PRO A 106 -13.34 -5.29 -12.19
C PRO A 106 -14.53 -5.91 -11.46
N SER A 107 -15.48 -5.11 -11.04
CA SER A 107 -16.76 -5.56 -10.51
C SER A 107 -17.89 -5.28 -11.49
N ASN A 108 -18.76 -6.26 -11.66
CA ASN A 108 -20.03 -6.11 -12.39
C ASN A 108 -21.15 -5.52 -11.51
N GLU A 109 -20.89 -5.29 -10.24
CA GLU A 109 -21.87 -4.72 -9.34
C GLU A 109 -22.00 -3.22 -9.53
N PRO A 110 -23.24 -2.65 -9.38
CA PRO A 110 -23.44 -1.22 -9.44
C PRO A 110 -22.62 -0.54 -8.33
N TRP A 111 -21.92 0.53 -8.71
CA TRP A 111 -21.09 1.32 -7.84
C TRP A 111 -21.81 1.69 -6.53
N ARG A 112 -21.32 1.21 -5.42
CA ARG A 112 -21.76 1.60 -4.08
C ARG A 112 -20.73 2.55 -3.48
N ARG A 113 -21.14 3.72 -3.01
CA ARG A 113 -20.30 4.62 -2.22
C ARG A 113 -19.89 3.91 -0.94
N ARG A 114 -18.71 3.31 -0.90
CA ARG A 114 -18.06 2.86 0.34
C ARG A 114 -17.08 3.92 0.81
N TRP A 115 -17.04 4.15 2.10
CA TRP A 115 -16.10 5.06 2.74
C TRP A 115 -14.70 4.48 2.62
N GLY A 116 -13.72 5.27 2.15
CA GLY A 116 -12.33 4.82 2.07
C GLY A 116 -11.62 5.13 0.76
N GLY A 117 -12.10 6.08 0.03
CA GLY A 117 -11.24 6.85 -0.85
C GLY A 117 -11.00 6.40 -2.28
N ILE A 118 -11.12 5.15 -2.68
CA ILE A 118 -10.80 4.77 -4.07
C ILE A 118 -11.97 4.89 -5.01
N ASN A 119 -13.14 4.98 -4.52
CA ASN A 119 -14.39 4.90 -5.29
C ASN A 119 -14.58 5.96 -6.38
N ARG A 120 -13.48 6.57 -6.85
CA ARG A 120 -13.46 7.45 -8.01
C ARG A 120 -13.20 6.71 -9.32
N HIS A 121 -12.64 5.50 -9.28
CA HIS A 121 -12.43 4.68 -10.46
C HIS A 121 -13.64 3.78 -10.67
N ARG A 122 -14.51 4.17 -11.63
CA ARG A 122 -15.63 3.34 -12.07
C ARG A 122 -15.07 2.01 -12.59
N GLY A 123 -15.54 0.91 -12.02
CA GLY A 123 -15.26 -0.43 -12.53
C GLY A 123 -14.35 -1.30 -11.67
N CYS A 124 -13.71 -0.79 -10.61
CA CYS A 124 -12.95 -1.61 -9.67
C CYS A 124 -13.88 -2.30 -8.67
N ASP A 125 -13.49 -3.47 -8.16
CA ASP A 125 -14.25 -4.18 -7.13
C ASP A 125 -14.38 -3.30 -5.87
N THR A 126 -15.61 -3.15 -5.38
CA THR A 126 -15.93 -2.27 -4.25
C THR A 126 -15.42 -2.79 -2.90
N ARG A 127 -14.93 -4.03 -2.85
CA ARG A 127 -14.32 -4.65 -1.66
C ARG A 127 -12.86 -4.27 -1.46
N PHE A 128 -12.25 -3.53 -2.40
CA PHE A 128 -10.94 -2.92 -2.17
C PHE A 128 -11.06 -1.61 -1.39
N HIS A 129 -10.30 -1.53 -0.30
CA HIS A 129 -10.13 -0.33 0.52
C HIS A 129 -8.68 0.11 0.42
N VAL A 130 -8.41 1.28 -0.15
CA VAL A 130 -7.04 1.75 -0.36
C VAL A 130 -6.76 2.98 0.49
N PHE A 131 -5.76 2.86 1.33
CA PHE A 131 -5.17 3.92 2.13
C PHE A 131 -3.70 4.00 1.77
N THR A 132 -3.33 5.08 1.09
CA THR A 132 -1.96 5.26 0.61
C THR A 132 -1.60 6.73 0.58
N ASN A 133 -0.30 7.01 0.58
CA ASN A 133 0.23 8.34 0.37
C ASN A 133 0.42 8.61 -1.13
N GLY A 134 0.79 9.84 -1.50
CA GLY A 134 1.01 10.21 -2.91
C GLY A 134 0.95 11.71 -3.11
N TRP A 135 0.78 12.11 -4.34
CA TRP A 135 0.58 13.51 -4.70
C TRP A 135 -0.89 13.89 -4.78
N LEU A 136 -1.15 15.19 -4.82
CA LEU A 136 -2.44 15.79 -5.15
C LEU A 136 -2.32 16.55 -6.47
N GLU A 137 -3.37 16.47 -7.27
CA GLU A 137 -3.51 17.22 -8.52
C GLU A 137 -4.15 18.59 -8.25
N ARG A 138 -3.59 19.64 -8.83
CA ARG A 138 -4.19 20.98 -8.90
C ARG A 138 -5.14 21.09 -10.09
N ASN A 139 -5.97 22.12 -10.11
CA ASN A 139 -6.94 22.36 -11.18
C ASN A 139 -6.30 22.58 -12.56
N ASP A 140 -5.06 22.98 -12.61
CA ASP A 140 -4.28 23.19 -13.84
C ASP A 140 -3.55 21.91 -14.31
N GLY A 141 -3.73 20.79 -13.61
CA GLY A 141 -3.08 19.52 -13.92
C GLY A 141 -1.68 19.38 -13.35
N SER A 142 -1.12 20.37 -12.68
CA SER A 142 0.15 20.27 -11.97
C SER A 142 -0.01 19.50 -10.65
N ILE A 143 1.10 19.02 -10.08
CA ILE A 143 1.06 18.40 -8.76
C ILE A 143 1.17 19.44 -7.64
N ASP A 144 0.48 19.21 -6.52
CA ASP A 144 0.53 20.07 -5.34
C ASP A 144 1.85 19.93 -4.56
N ASP A 145 2.16 20.91 -3.71
CA ASP A 145 3.37 20.93 -2.89
C ASP A 145 3.23 20.09 -1.60
N PHE A 146 1.99 19.85 -1.16
CA PHE A 146 1.73 19.25 0.15
C PHE A 146 1.55 17.73 0.12
N GLY A 147 1.19 17.18 -1.03
CA GLY A 147 0.93 15.77 -1.19
C GLY A 147 -0.31 15.26 -0.46
N ARG A 148 -0.59 13.99 -0.65
CA ARG A 148 -1.63 13.24 0.02
C ARG A 148 -0.99 12.37 1.10
N TYR A 149 -1.24 12.69 2.35
CA TYR A 149 -0.77 11.93 3.50
C TYR A 149 -1.94 11.28 4.23
N GLN A 150 -2.10 9.98 4.07
CA GLN A 150 -3.18 9.19 4.68
C GLN A 150 -2.68 8.12 5.62
N VAL A 151 -1.46 7.65 5.43
CA VAL A 151 -0.89 6.54 6.17
C VAL A 151 0.40 6.97 6.83
N GLN A 152 0.37 7.02 8.15
CA GLN A 152 1.54 7.08 8.99
C GLN A 152 2.12 5.66 9.15
N MET A 153 3.44 5.50 9.06
CA MET A 153 4.06 4.16 9.11
C MET A 153 3.66 3.39 10.38
N ASN A 154 3.76 4.03 11.53
CA ASN A 154 3.36 3.42 12.81
C ASN A 154 1.84 3.49 13.08
N GLY A 155 1.07 4.14 12.21
CA GLY A 155 -0.39 4.36 12.35
C GLY A 155 -1.27 3.31 11.68
N LYS A 156 -0.72 2.37 10.92
CA LYS A 156 -1.46 1.40 10.11
C LYS A 156 -2.47 0.57 10.93
N GLY A 157 -2.14 0.20 12.15
CA GLY A 157 -3.05 -0.52 13.04
C GLY A 157 -4.34 0.24 13.37
N SER A 158 -4.31 1.56 13.39
CA SER A 158 -5.49 2.40 13.60
C SER A 158 -6.45 2.35 12.41
N ILE A 159 -5.90 2.25 11.20
CA ILE A 159 -6.70 2.07 9.98
C ILE A 159 -7.38 0.70 9.99
N VAL A 160 -6.66 -0.36 10.39
CA VAL A 160 -7.26 -1.70 10.55
C VAL A 160 -8.42 -1.66 11.53
N ARG A 161 -8.25 -1.10 12.74
CA ARG A 161 -9.35 -0.96 13.72
C ARG A 161 -10.53 -0.15 13.19
N MET A 162 -10.26 0.90 12.42
CA MET A 162 -11.32 1.68 11.79
C MET A 162 -12.12 0.84 10.79
N LEU A 163 -11.44 0.06 9.94
CA LEU A 163 -12.09 -0.83 8.96
C LEU A 163 -12.88 -1.94 9.64
N GLN A 164 -12.32 -2.58 10.66
CA GLN A 164 -13.02 -3.59 11.46
C GLN A 164 -14.37 -3.08 11.99
N ARG A 165 -14.38 -1.87 12.58
CA ARG A 165 -15.62 -1.26 13.08
C ARG A 165 -16.62 -0.93 11.96
N ARG A 166 -16.13 -0.45 10.81
CA ARG A 166 -17.00 -0.02 9.69
C ARG A 166 -17.59 -1.17 8.91
N LEU A 167 -16.86 -2.27 8.82
CA LEU A 167 -17.25 -3.46 8.07
C LEU A 167 -17.89 -4.52 8.98
N ASP A 168 -17.93 -4.27 10.29
CA ASP A 168 -18.36 -5.24 11.30
C ASP A 168 -17.58 -6.57 11.20
N ILE A 169 -16.25 -6.45 11.03
CA ILE A 169 -15.32 -7.58 10.93
C ILE A 169 -14.46 -7.58 12.19
N PRO A 170 -14.56 -8.58 13.07
CA PRO A 170 -13.75 -8.64 14.29
C PRO A 170 -12.30 -9.04 13.99
N LYS A 171 -11.44 -8.89 15.01
CA LYS A 171 -10.02 -9.23 14.91
C LYS A 171 -9.80 -10.68 14.50
N GLU A 172 -10.60 -11.59 15.00
CA GLU A 172 -10.57 -13.05 14.75
C GLU A 172 -10.81 -13.40 13.27
N ARG A 173 -11.38 -12.48 12.51
CA ARG A 173 -11.61 -12.61 11.06
C ARG A 173 -10.74 -11.69 10.22
N THR A 174 -9.67 -11.16 10.81
CA THR A 174 -8.74 -10.24 10.16
C THR A 174 -7.39 -10.92 9.96
N ILE A 175 -6.87 -10.84 8.75
CA ILE A 175 -5.52 -11.29 8.38
C ILE A 175 -4.71 -10.09 7.95
N SER A 176 -3.48 -9.96 8.41
CA SER A 176 -2.54 -8.91 7.96
C SER A 176 -1.29 -9.51 7.38
N ILE A 177 -0.83 -8.92 6.27
CA ILE A 177 0.40 -9.28 5.58
C ILE A 177 1.27 -8.02 5.47
N GLY A 178 2.53 -8.12 5.84
CA GLY A 178 3.47 -7.02 5.80
C GLY A 178 4.91 -7.50 5.79
N ASP A 179 5.87 -6.60 5.63
CA ASP A 179 7.29 -6.93 5.47
C ASP A 179 8.22 -6.19 6.45
N SER A 180 7.72 -5.14 7.11
CA SER A 180 8.55 -4.19 7.86
C SER A 180 7.99 -3.82 9.23
N ALA A 181 8.80 -3.15 10.03
CA ALA A 181 8.41 -2.66 11.36
C ALA A 181 7.14 -1.80 11.35
N GLY A 182 6.86 -1.07 10.26
CA GLY A 182 5.64 -0.29 10.07
C GLY A 182 4.35 -1.12 10.07
N ASP A 183 4.45 -2.45 9.88
CA ASP A 183 3.29 -3.35 9.80
C ASP A 183 2.93 -3.99 11.14
N ILE A 184 3.78 -3.84 12.17
CA ILE A 184 3.56 -4.41 13.50
C ILE A 184 2.19 -4.01 14.07
N GLY A 185 1.80 -2.73 13.87
CA GLY A 185 0.50 -2.25 14.31
C GLY A 185 -0.69 -2.99 13.67
N MET A 186 -0.57 -3.40 12.40
CA MET A 186 -1.58 -4.22 11.73
C MET A 186 -1.57 -5.66 12.27
N PHE A 187 -0.39 -6.24 12.48
CA PHE A 187 -0.24 -7.59 13.04
C PHE A 187 -0.94 -7.74 14.39
N GLN A 188 -0.83 -6.72 15.24
CA GLN A 188 -1.48 -6.69 16.55
C GLN A 188 -3.02 -6.63 16.48
N GLN A 189 -3.58 -6.19 15.35
CA GLN A 189 -5.02 -6.08 15.11
C GLN A 189 -5.59 -7.27 14.32
N SER A 190 -4.83 -8.33 14.10
CA SER A 190 -5.20 -9.46 13.24
C SER A 190 -5.11 -10.78 13.99
N GLU A 191 -5.97 -11.74 13.66
CA GLU A 191 -5.85 -13.10 14.16
C GLU A 191 -4.68 -13.82 13.53
N LEU A 192 -4.54 -13.76 12.20
CA LEU A 192 -3.36 -14.22 11.49
C LEU A 192 -2.55 -13.03 11.02
N SER A 193 -1.27 -12.99 11.42
CA SER A 193 -0.29 -12.02 10.91
C SER A 193 0.84 -12.76 10.20
N ILE A 194 1.10 -12.34 8.95
CA ILE A 194 2.12 -12.95 8.10
C ILE A 194 3.19 -11.90 7.78
N CYS A 195 4.41 -12.13 8.26
CA CYS A 195 5.58 -11.39 7.81
C CYS A 195 6.08 -12.03 6.52
N PHE A 196 5.82 -11.36 5.40
CA PHE A 196 6.18 -11.84 4.07
C PHE A 196 7.39 -11.10 3.53
N ASN A 197 8.37 -11.83 3.02
CA ASN A 197 9.59 -11.26 2.43
C ASN A 197 10.22 -10.17 3.33
N PRO A 198 10.55 -10.45 4.61
CA PRO A 198 10.89 -9.46 5.62
C PRO A 198 11.99 -8.50 5.17
N TRP A 199 11.77 -7.20 5.40
CA TRP A 199 12.79 -6.17 5.25
C TRP A 199 13.72 -6.11 6.47
N ASP A 200 13.14 -6.27 7.66
CA ASP A 200 13.86 -6.26 8.93
C ASP A 200 13.33 -7.35 9.87
N GLU A 201 14.05 -7.62 10.96
CA GLU A 201 13.70 -8.71 11.88
C GLU A 201 12.64 -8.32 12.95
N LYS A 202 12.29 -7.04 13.09
CA LYS A 202 11.31 -6.62 14.09
C LYS A 202 9.91 -7.21 13.85
N PRO A 203 9.35 -7.16 12.62
CA PRO A 203 8.06 -7.76 12.35
C PRO A 203 8.09 -9.30 12.43
N VAL A 204 9.25 -9.92 12.15
CA VAL A 204 9.43 -11.39 12.26
C VAL A 204 9.18 -11.88 13.70
N ALA A 205 9.65 -11.11 14.70
CA ALA A 205 9.47 -11.47 16.11
C ALA A 205 8.00 -11.35 16.59
N ILE A 206 7.15 -10.64 15.86
CA ILE A 206 5.76 -10.35 16.24
C ILE A 206 4.75 -11.14 15.43
N ALA A 207 5.06 -11.41 14.16
CA ALA A 207 4.16 -12.12 13.26
C ALA A 207 3.93 -13.57 13.70
N LYS A 208 2.70 -14.07 13.55
CA LYS A 208 2.37 -15.50 13.80
C LYS A 208 3.06 -16.43 12.79
N LYS A 209 3.29 -15.94 11.58
CA LYS A 209 3.97 -16.67 10.51
C LYS A 209 4.99 -15.79 9.81
N THR A 210 6.08 -16.38 9.36
CA THR A 210 7.07 -15.73 8.52
C THR A 210 7.28 -16.55 7.26
N ILE A 211 7.16 -15.90 6.11
CA ILE A 211 7.32 -16.52 4.80
C ILE A 211 8.43 -15.76 4.06
N ARG A 212 9.59 -16.39 3.88
CA ARG A 212 10.73 -15.86 3.12
C ARG A 212 10.64 -16.32 1.68
N SER A 213 9.83 -15.64 0.89
CA SER A 213 9.51 -15.96 -0.50
C SER A 213 9.26 -14.69 -1.28
N ARG A 214 9.27 -14.78 -2.61
CA ARG A 214 8.82 -13.73 -3.54
C ARG A 214 7.62 -14.19 -4.37
N ASN A 215 6.84 -15.12 -3.83
CA ASN A 215 5.62 -15.64 -4.44
C ASN A 215 4.45 -15.58 -3.44
N LEU A 216 3.42 -14.80 -3.75
CA LEU A 216 2.23 -14.67 -2.92
C LEU A 216 1.35 -15.93 -2.87
N ILE A 217 1.61 -16.93 -3.71
CA ILE A 217 0.94 -18.24 -3.56
C ILE A 217 1.29 -18.89 -2.22
N ASP A 218 2.53 -18.71 -1.73
CA ASP A 218 2.92 -19.25 -0.42
C ASP A 218 2.12 -18.59 0.73
N VAL A 219 1.80 -17.31 0.59
CA VAL A 219 0.90 -16.59 1.51
C VAL A 219 -0.53 -17.10 1.38
N LEU A 220 -1.01 -17.28 0.16
CA LEU A 220 -2.35 -17.81 -0.12
C LEU A 220 -2.54 -19.19 0.49
N ASP A 221 -1.55 -20.05 0.39
CA ASP A 221 -1.61 -21.39 0.96
C ASP A 221 -1.70 -21.36 2.49
N GLU A 222 -1.03 -20.42 3.16
CA GLU A 222 -1.15 -20.23 4.60
C GLU A 222 -2.52 -19.66 5.00
N ILE A 223 -3.06 -18.73 4.21
CA ILE A 223 -4.42 -18.20 4.38
C ILE A 223 -5.46 -19.34 4.27
N LYS A 224 -5.34 -20.19 3.25
CA LYS A 224 -6.25 -21.31 3.03
C LYS A 224 -6.23 -22.31 4.17
N LYS A 225 -5.08 -22.59 4.78
CA LYS A 225 -4.97 -23.45 5.97
C LYS A 225 -5.73 -22.83 7.14
N HIS A 226 -5.48 -21.54 7.41
CA HIS A 226 -6.09 -20.83 8.53
C HIS A 226 -7.62 -20.72 8.43
N ILE A 227 -8.19 -20.54 7.24
CA ILE A 227 -9.65 -20.43 7.04
C ILE A 227 -10.35 -21.78 7.15
N LYS A 228 -9.63 -22.91 6.97
CA LYS A 228 -10.19 -24.27 7.08
C LYS A 228 -10.18 -24.82 8.50
N GLU A 229 -9.37 -24.24 9.36
CA GLU A 229 -9.31 -24.56 10.80
C GLU A 229 -10.44 -23.81 11.55
#